data_d5995eed687fd7c8b4003b8da824777d
#
_entry.id   d5995eed687fd7c8b4003b8da824777d
#
_cell.length_a   1.000
_cell.length_b   1.000
_cell.length_c   1.000
_cell.angle_alpha   90.00
_cell.angle_beta   90.00
_cell.angle_gamma   90.00
#
_symmetry.space_group_name_H-M   'P 1'
#
loop_
_entity.id
_entity.type
_entity.pdbx_description
1 polymer ?
#
loop_
_entity_poly.entity_id
_entity_poly.type
_entity_poly.pdbx_seq_one_letter_code
_entity_poly.pdbx_strand_id
1 'polypeptide(L)'
;MRRLAESIIHARRIYIVGVINSFVSAMQLRHALLMYGIDATLISGYDELHAVDMCVGSDDLIIVYSVSANGKLLKMVEDMVEQDQCHKALITMNPFSSFKDTSDHYIVLPKAGTPQNSLLQDIPIVSVFNEILISYLTQIKER
;
A
#
# COMPACT_ATOMS: atom_id res chain seq x y z
N MET A 1 4.61 1.31 -11.53
CA MET A 1 4.61 2.65 -10.90
C MET A 1 3.57 3.58 -11.50
N ARG A 2 3.65 3.85 -12.78
CA ARG A 2 2.67 4.74 -13.43
C ARG A 2 1.23 4.23 -13.29
N ARG A 3 1.02 2.95 -13.50
CA ARG A 3 -0.30 2.34 -13.37
C ARG A 3 -0.86 2.47 -11.96
N LEU A 4 0.00 2.33 -10.94
CA LEU A 4 -0.41 2.54 -9.56
C LEU A 4 -0.79 4.00 -9.32
N ALA A 5 -0.01 4.94 -9.82
CA ALA A 5 -0.32 6.37 -9.71
C ALA A 5 -1.67 6.70 -10.38
N GLU A 6 -1.94 6.12 -11.53
CA GLU A 6 -3.23 6.28 -12.21
C GLU A 6 -4.38 5.71 -11.38
N SER A 7 -4.20 4.54 -10.78
CA SER A 7 -5.20 3.93 -9.90
C SER A 7 -5.48 4.79 -8.67
N ILE A 8 -4.47 5.42 -8.11
CA ILE A 8 -4.62 6.35 -6.97
C ILE A 8 -5.51 7.53 -7.37
N ILE A 9 -5.27 8.12 -8.53
CA ILE A 9 -6.02 9.28 -9.00
C ILE A 9 -7.49 8.93 -9.27
N HIS A 10 -7.76 7.75 -9.78
CA HIS A 10 -9.11 7.33 -10.17
C HIS A 10 -9.90 6.63 -9.07
N ALA A 11 -9.27 6.26 -7.96
CA ALA A 11 -9.96 5.58 -6.88
C ALA A 11 -11.00 6.49 -6.21
N ARG A 12 -12.15 5.90 -5.87
CA ARG A 12 -13.17 6.59 -5.10
C ARG A 12 -12.68 6.89 -3.69
N ARG A 13 -12.11 5.88 -3.04
CA ARG A 13 -11.47 5.99 -1.71
C ARG A 13 -10.17 5.21 -1.71
N ILE A 14 -9.22 5.67 -0.91
CA ILE A 14 -7.93 5.04 -0.76
C ILE A 14 -7.72 4.67 0.70
N TYR A 15 -7.37 3.41 0.92
CA TYR A 15 -6.99 2.90 2.24
C TYR A 15 -5.54 2.45 2.18
N ILE A 16 -4.74 2.86 3.16
CA ILE A 16 -3.32 2.53 3.21
C ILE A 16 -3.07 1.72 4.47
N VAL A 17 -2.60 0.49 4.29
CA VAL A 17 -2.39 -0.47 5.37
C VAL A 17 -0.91 -0.65 5.64
N GLY A 18 -0.51 -0.52 6.89
CA GLY A 18 0.84 -0.82 7.34
C GLY A 18 0.88 -0.99 8.85
N VAL A 19 1.68 -1.93 9.32
CA VAL A 19 1.78 -2.26 10.74
C VAL A 19 3.24 -2.12 11.18
N ILE A 20 3.46 -1.50 12.32
CA ILE A 20 4.77 -1.24 12.93
C ILE A 20 5.65 -0.43 11.98
N ASN A 21 6.69 -1.00 11.38
CA ASN A 21 7.61 -0.27 10.50
C ASN A 21 6.98 0.09 9.17
N SER A 22 6.13 -0.78 8.65
CA SER A 22 5.37 -0.51 7.44
C SER A 22 4.35 0.61 7.66
N PHE A 23 3.94 0.84 8.89
CA PHE A 23 3.08 1.97 9.24
C PHE A 23 3.77 3.31 8.97
N VAL A 24 5.07 3.40 9.20
CA VAL A 24 5.85 4.62 8.90
C VAL A 24 5.76 4.94 7.41
N SER A 25 5.95 3.93 6.56
CA SER A 25 5.87 4.10 5.11
C SER A 25 4.46 4.46 4.64
N ALA A 26 3.46 3.82 5.22
CA ALA A 26 2.05 4.11 4.93
C ALA A 26 1.70 5.55 5.32
N MET A 27 2.17 6.01 6.47
CA MET A 27 1.94 7.36 6.95
C MET A 27 2.61 8.40 6.05
N GLN A 28 3.83 8.12 5.56
CA GLN A 28 4.52 8.99 4.61
C GLN A 28 3.71 9.16 3.32
N LEU A 29 3.19 8.06 2.78
CA LEU A 29 2.38 8.12 1.57
C LEU A 29 1.10 8.92 1.80
N ARG A 30 0.39 8.65 2.89
CA ARG A 30 -0.83 9.40 3.23
C ARG A 30 -0.56 10.90 3.28
N HIS A 31 0.50 11.29 3.97
CA HIS A 31 0.88 12.70 4.08
C HIS A 31 1.17 13.33 2.72
N ALA A 32 1.94 12.62 1.90
CA ALA A 32 2.29 13.11 0.57
C ALA A 32 1.06 13.25 -0.34
N LEU A 33 0.14 12.29 -0.29
CA LEU A 33 -1.11 12.36 -1.06
C LEU A 33 -1.96 13.56 -0.64
N LEU A 34 -2.03 13.83 0.66
CA LEU A 34 -2.79 14.95 1.19
C LEU A 34 -2.27 16.29 0.63
N MET A 35 -0.97 16.41 0.43
CA MET A 35 -0.36 17.59 -0.18
C MET A 35 -0.83 17.83 -1.62
N TYR A 36 -1.34 16.80 -2.28
CA TYR A 36 -1.93 16.89 -3.62
C TYR A 36 -3.45 16.90 -3.61
N GLY A 37 -4.06 17.09 -2.44
CA GLY A 37 -5.51 17.14 -2.31
C GLY A 37 -6.18 15.77 -2.36
N ILE A 38 -5.42 14.70 -2.17
CA ILE A 38 -5.93 13.32 -2.19
C ILE A 38 -6.00 12.82 -0.74
N ASP A 39 -7.23 12.55 -0.27
CA ASP A 39 -7.44 12.01 1.07
C ASP A 39 -7.32 10.49 1.05
N ALA A 40 -6.72 9.93 2.10
CA ALA A 40 -6.58 8.50 2.26
C ALA A 40 -6.71 8.12 3.74
N THR A 41 -7.32 6.97 3.99
CA THR A 41 -7.51 6.44 5.34
C THR A 41 -6.37 5.50 5.69
N LEU A 42 -5.71 5.75 6.81
CA LEU A 42 -4.59 4.96 7.30
C LEU A 42 -5.11 3.86 8.21
N ILE A 43 -4.64 2.63 7.99
CA ILE A 43 -5.04 1.45 8.76
C ILE A 43 -3.78 0.84 9.38
N SER A 44 -3.76 0.73 10.71
CA SER A 44 -2.61 0.21 11.45
C SER A 44 -2.88 -1.11 12.19
N GLY A 45 -4.10 -1.61 12.17
CA GLY A 45 -4.46 -2.82 12.91
C GLY A 45 -5.75 -3.47 12.46
N TYR A 46 -6.08 -4.58 13.12
CA TYR A 46 -7.23 -5.42 12.76
C TYR A 46 -8.58 -4.73 12.97
N ASP A 47 -8.74 -3.99 14.05
CA ASP A 47 -10.01 -3.33 14.36
C ASP A 47 -10.37 -2.29 13.32
N GLU A 48 -9.39 -1.51 12.89
CA GLU A 48 -9.58 -0.51 11.84
C GLU A 48 -9.91 -1.20 10.51
N LEU A 49 -9.25 -2.32 10.20
CA LEU A 49 -9.52 -3.06 8.98
C LEU A 49 -10.93 -3.64 8.97
N HIS A 50 -11.41 -4.15 10.10
CA HIS A 50 -12.80 -4.61 10.22
C HIS A 50 -13.80 -3.47 9.98
N ALA A 51 -13.53 -2.29 10.50
CA ALA A 51 -14.38 -1.13 10.27
C ALA A 51 -14.43 -0.74 8.79
N VAL A 52 -13.30 -0.78 8.12
CA VAL A 52 -13.20 -0.47 6.68
C VAL A 52 -13.93 -1.51 5.84
N ASP A 53 -13.87 -2.77 6.22
CA ASP A 53 -14.55 -3.87 5.51
C ASP A 53 -16.05 -3.61 5.37
N MET A 54 -16.65 -2.87 6.29
CA MET A 54 -18.07 -2.53 6.25
C MET A 54 -18.42 -1.47 5.20
N CYS A 55 -17.44 -0.75 4.66
CA CYS A 55 -17.70 0.38 3.76
C CYS A 55 -16.90 0.35 2.45
N VAL A 56 -15.96 -0.56 2.31
CA VAL A 56 -15.14 -0.67 1.09
C VAL A 56 -15.97 -1.19 -0.09
N GLY A 57 -15.72 -0.67 -1.28
CA GLY A 57 -16.42 -1.05 -2.49
C GLY A 57 -15.48 -1.26 -3.68
N SER A 58 -16.05 -1.66 -4.81
CA SER A 58 -15.30 -2.07 -6.00
C SER A 58 -14.44 -0.96 -6.64
N ASP A 59 -14.80 0.30 -6.38
CA ASP A 59 -14.06 1.45 -6.91
C ASP A 59 -12.99 1.97 -5.94
N ASP A 60 -12.80 1.28 -4.84
CA ASP A 60 -11.82 1.63 -3.82
C ASP A 60 -10.49 0.94 -4.08
N LEU A 61 -9.42 1.55 -3.59
CA LEU A 61 -8.06 1.02 -3.69
C LEU A 61 -7.49 0.82 -2.29
N ILE A 62 -6.97 -0.38 -2.04
CA ILE A 62 -6.24 -0.69 -0.81
C ILE A 62 -4.78 -0.83 -1.16
N ILE A 63 -3.94 0.00 -0.54
CA ILE A 63 -2.48 -0.04 -0.71
C ILE A 63 -1.90 -0.65 0.55
N VAL A 64 -1.20 -1.78 0.41
CA VAL A 64 -0.63 -2.52 1.53
C VAL A 64 0.89 -2.45 1.48
N TYR A 65 1.47 -1.97 2.56
CA TYR A 65 2.92 -2.04 2.79
C TYR A 65 3.21 -3.23 3.69
N SER A 66 3.91 -4.22 3.17
CA SER A 66 4.29 -5.41 3.94
C SER A 66 5.60 -5.98 3.40
N VAL A 67 6.68 -5.85 4.17
CA VAL A 67 8.00 -6.31 3.75
C VAL A 67 8.01 -7.81 3.45
N SER A 68 7.44 -8.61 4.35
CA SER A 68 7.42 -10.07 4.21
C SER A 68 6.27 -10.58 3.33
N ALA A 69 5.22 -9.79 3.16
CA ALA A 69 4.01 -10.14 2.41
C ALA A 69 3.39 -11.46 2.86
N ASN A 70 3.28 -11.63 4.17
CA ASN A 70 2.63 -12.78 4.79
C ASN A 70 1.90 -12.35 6.05
N GLY A 71 1.25 -13.31 6.73
CA GLY A 71 0.62 -13.07 8.02
C GLY A 71 -0.87 -12.83 7.95
N LYS A 72 -1.45 -12.66 9.12
CA LYS A 72 -2.89 -12.62 9.36
C LYS A 72 -3.55 -11.37 8.77
N LEU A 73 -2.89 -10.23 8.91
CA LEU A 73 -3.43 -8.97 8.42
C LEU A 73 -3.57 -8.99 6.90
N LEU A 74 -2.55 -9.50 6.22
CA LEU A 74 -2.58 -9.60 4.76
C LEU A 74 -3.66 -10.58 4.29
N LYS A 75 -3.86 -11.68 5.02
CA LYS A 75 -4.93 -12.62 4.74
C LYS A 75 -6.31 -11.98 4.89
N MET A 76 -6.50 -11.14 5.90
CA MET A 76 -7.75 -10.39 6.09
C MET A 76 -8.01 -9.42 4.94
N VAL A 77 -6.97 -8.71 4.49
CA VAL A 77 -7.07 -7.83 3.32
C VAL A 77 -7.47 -8.64 2.08
N GLU A 78 -6.88 -9.82 1.91
CA GLU A 78 -7.17 -10.70 0.79
C GLU A 78 -8.62 -11.14 0.76
N ASP A 79 -9.16 -11.58 1.90
CA ASP A 79 -10.56 -11.98 2.03
C ASP A 79 -11.48 -10.80 1.72
N MET A 80 -11.14 -9.61 2.17
CA MET A 80 -11.91 -8.40 1.91
C MET A 80 -11.90 -8.03 0.43
N VAL A 81 -10.75 -8.11 -0.22
CA VAL A 81 -10.61 -7.82 -1.66
C VAL A 81 -11.44 -8.81 -2.50
N GLU A 82 -11.39 -10.08 -2.14
CA GLU A 82 -12.16 -11.11 -2.83
C GLU A 82 -13.67 -10.89 -2.67
N GLN A 83 -14.12 -10.59 -1.46
CA GLN A 83 -15.54 -10.38 -1.16
C GLN A 83 -16.08 -9.11 -1.81
N ASP A 84 -15.37 -8.00 -1.70
CA ASP A 84 -15.83 -6.68 -2.10
C ASP A 84 -15.36 -6.27 -3.51
N GLN A 85 -14.50 -7.09 -4.12
CA GLN A 85 -13.95 -6.88 -5.46
C GLN A 85 -13.27 -5.51 -5.63
N CYS A 86 -12.68 -4.99 -4.57
CA CYS A 86 -11.92 -3.75 -4.64
C CYS A 86 -10.52 -4.02 -5.20
N HIS A 87 -9.82 -2.96 -5.56
CA HIS A 87 -8.47 -3.05 -6.10
C HIS A 87 -7.44 -3.09 -4.98
N LYS A 88 -6.34 -3.80 -5.20
CA LYS A 88 -5.26 -3.94 -4.23
C LYS A 88 -3.91 -3.68 -4.87
N ALA A 89 -3.10 -2.89 -4.17
CA ALA A 89 -1.69 -2.72 -4.47
C ALA A 89 -0.88 -3.26 -3.28
N LEU A 90 0.06 -4.14 -3.55
CA LEU A 90 0.96 -4.69 -2.54
C LEU A 90 2.39 -4.21 -2.81
N ILE A 91 2.94 -3.48 -1.85
CA ILE A 91 4.33 -3.02 -1.87
C ILE A 91 5.10 -3.89 -0.86
N THR A 92 6.04 -4.66 -1.35
CA THR A 92 6.71 -5.69 -0.57
C THR A 92 8.18 -5.81 -0.97
N MET A 93 8.95 -6.53 -0.16
CA MET A 93 10.31 -6.97 -0.51
C MET A 93 10.36 -8.48 -0.74
N ASN A 94 9.21 -9.16 -0.78
CA ASN A 94 9.11 -10.58 -1.03
C ASN A 94 8.65 -10.84 -2.48
N PRO A 95 9.55 -11.34 -3.36
CA PRO A 95 9.17 -11.64 -4.75
C PRO A 95 8.32 -12.90 -4.91
N PHE A 96 8.14 -13.67 -3.85
CA PHE A 96 7.46 -14.98 -3.89
C PHE A 96 6.20 -15.03 -3.04
N SER A 97 5.54 -13.90 -2.81
CA SER A 97 4.33 -13.88 -2.02
C SER A 97 3.19 -14.64 -2.70
N SER A 98 2.42 -15.39 -1.91
CA SER A 98 1.21 -16.06 -2.38
C SER A 98 0.11 -15.06 -2.77
N PHE A 99 0.23 -13.80 -2.39
CA PHE A 99 -0.74 -12.75 -2.70
C PHE A 99 -0.44 -12.01 -4.00
N LYS A 100 0.55 -12.45 -4.75
CA LYS A 100 0.96 -11.84 -6.02
C LYS A 100 -0.17 -11.83 -7.04
N ASP A 101 -0.79 -12.98 -7.26
CA ASP A 101 -1.76 -13.15 -8.34
C ASP A 101 -3.11 -12.49 -8.06
N THR A 102 -3.35 -12.12 -6.82
CA THR A 102 -4.58 -11.46 -6.38
C THR A 102 -4.42 -9.95 -6.24
N SER A 103 -3.24 -9.43 -6.55
CA SER A 103 -2.95 -8.00 -6.49
C SER A 103 -3.00 -7.37 -7.88
N ASP A 104 -3.71 -6.26 -8.02
CA ASP A 104 -3.74 -5.48 -9.27
C ASP A 104 -2.37 -4.84 -9.53
N HIS A 105 -1.70 -4.45 -8.45
CA HIS A 105 -0.34 -3.92 -8.49
C HIS A 105 0.51 -4.69 -7.49
N TYR A 106 1.55 -5.34 -7.96
CA TYR A 106 2.49 -6.08 -7.13
C TYR A 106 3.88 -5.50 -7.36
N ILE A 107 4.37 -4.77 -6.38
CA ILE A 107 5.64 -4.04 -6.50
C ILE A 107 6.63 -4.62 -5.50
N VAL A 108 7.73 -5.16 -6.02
CA VAL A 108 8.78 -5.75 -5.21
C VAL A 108 9.96 -4.79 -5.15
N LEU A 109 10.32 -4.39 -3.95
CA LEU A 109 11.46 -3.53 -3.69
C LEU A 109 12.67 -4.37 -3.28
N PRO A 110 13.89 -3.90 -3.57
CA PRO A 110 15.10 -4.62 -3.15
C PRO A 110 15.25 -4.57 -1.64
N LYS A 111 15.56 -5.72 -1.03
CA LYS A 111 15.79 -5.81 0.41
C LYS A 111 17.28 -5.59 0.69
N ALA A 112 17.58 -4.53 1.44
CA ALA A 112 18.95 -4.17 1.81
C ALA A 112 19.34 -4.65 3.21
N GLY A 113 18.35 -4.83 4.09
CA GLY A 113 18.60 -5.18 5.48
C GLY A 113 18.85 -6.67 5.69
N THR A 114 19.67 -7.00 6.70
CA THR A 114 19.76 -8.35 7.24
C THR A 114 18.58 -8.57 8.19
N PRO A 115 18.28 -9.82 8.58
CA PRO A 115 17.20 -10.07 9.56
C PRO A 115 17.34 -9.27 10.85
N GLN A 116 18.58 -8.94 11.26
CA GLN A 116 18.85 -8.18 12.48
C GLN A 116 18.72 -6.66 12.27
N ASN A 117 18.88 -6.16 11.05
CA ASN A 117 18.96 -4.73 10.75
C ASN A 117 17.91 -4.26 9.75
N SER A 118 17.01 -5.13 9.31
CA SER A 118 16.05 -4.82 8.27
C SER A 118 15.17 -3.62 8.63
N LEU A 119 14.89 -3.45 9.91
CA LEU A 119 14.04 -2.38 10.42
C LEU A 119 14.48 -1.00 9.93
N LEU A 120 15.75 -0.67 10.17
CA LEU A 120 16.29 0.66 9.85
C LEU A 120 16.73 0.78 8.39
N GLN A 121 17.08 -0.34 7.75
CA GLN A 121 17.61 -0.31 6.39
C GLN A 121 16.52 -0.39 5.33
N ASP A 122 15.39 -1.02 5.64
CA ASP A 122 14.29 -1.16 4.69
C ASP A 122 13.43 0.10 4.60
N ILE A 123 13.27 0.86 5.68
CA ILE A 123 12.47 2.10 5.68
C ILE A 123 12.95 3.11 4.64
N PRO A 124 14.26 3.42 4.53
CA PRO A 124 14.72 4.36 3.49
C PRO A 124 14.41 3.90 2.07
N ILE A 125 14.47 2.60 1.79
CA ILE A 125 14.16 2.06 0.46
C ILE A 125 12.69 2.32 0.12
N VAL A 126 11.80 2.06 1.05
CA VAL A 126 10.37 2.32 0.86
C VAL A 126 10.09 3.82 0.76
N SER A 127 10.83 4.65 1.49
CA SER A 127 10.72 6.11 1.38
C SER A 127 11.09 6.60 -0.01
N VAL A 128 12.14 6.07 -0.60
CA VAL A 128 12.53 6.38 -1.99
C VAL A 128 11.43 5.95 -2.95
N PHE A 129 10.85 4.77 -2.75
CA PHE A 129 9.71 4.31 -3.54
C PHE A 129 8.56 5.31 -3.48
N ASN A 130 8.20 5.77 -2.28
CA ASN A 130 7.13 6.74 -2.10
C ASN A 130 7.42 8.04 -2.87
N GLU A 131 8.66 8.53 -2.83
CA GLU A 131 9.06 9.72 -3.58
C GLU A 131 8.89 9.54 -5.09
N ILE A 132 9.27 8.38 -5.60
CA ILE A 132 9.12 8.06 -7.02
C ILE A 132 7.64 7.99 -7.40
N LEU A 133 6.82 7.36 -6.58
CA LEU A 133 5.38 7.27 -6.80
C LEU A 133 4.74 8.67 -6.86
N ILE A 134 5.09 9.54 -5.94
CA ILE A 134 4.59 10.92 -5.91
C ILE A 134 5.05 11.69 -7.16
N SER A 135 6.26 11.43 -7.63
CA SER A 135 6.76 12.02 -8.88
C SER A 135 5.87 11.66 -10.08
N TYR A 136 5.43 10.41 -10.17
CA TYR A 136 4.48 10.00 -11.21
C TYR A 136 3.12 10.67 -11.05
N LEU A 137 2.63 10.80 -9.83
CA LEU A 137 1.38 11.52 -9.55
C LEU A 137 1.46 12.97 -10.02
N THR A 138 2.56 13.65 -9.75
CA THR A 138 2.80 15.02 -10.18
C THR A 138 2.72 15.12 -11.70
N GLN A 139 3.39 14.24 -12.41
CA GLN A 139 3.40 14.21 -13.88
C GLN A 139 1.99 14.02 -14.45
N ILE A 140 1.21 13.12 -13.88
CA ILE A 140 -0.14 12.84 -14.35
C ILE A 140 -1.07 14.04 -14.10
N LYS A 141 -0.99 14.67 -12.93
CA LYS A 141 -1.84 15.79 -12.57
C LYS A 141 -1.53 17.07 -13.35
N GLU A 142 -0.31 17.20 -13.85
CA GLU A 142 0.09 18.35 -14.68
C GLU A 142 -0.43 18.26 -16.11
N ARG A 143 -0.94 17.11 -16.50
CA ARG A 143 -1.57 16.93 -17.80
C ARG A 143 -3.07 17.21 -17.68
#